data_5d1baeefab1e7aa4817bd9ce80a66ae1
#
_entry.id   5d1baeefab1e7aa4817bd9ce80a66ae1
#
_cell.length_a   1.000
_cell.length_b   1.000
_cell.length_c   1.000
_cell.angle_alpha   90.00
_cell.angle_beta   90.00
_cell.angle_gamma   90.00
#
_symmetry.space_group_name_H-M   'P 1'
#
loop_
_entity.id
_entity.type
_entity.pdbx_description
1 polymer ?
#
loop_
_entity_poly.entity_id
_entity_poly.type
_entity_poly.pdbx_seq_one_letter_code
_entity_poly.pdbx_strand_id
1 'polypeptide(L)'
;RVKKRSKKEIYNIEKKRWEKIGPAGLLEPTYFQPEDLPMVATEVSEASVLAALETVSIPKTLRLNTKLHAKDQKYGMCLGAIKTYGYGVRSSMATVSRPNLTNLLVCYMKQAKPDFKFTSIQVNKNYLSALHVDSNNMGPSFIVGFGNYIGGEVWQQGLGACDVNGKIVDMDGNIPHATLPFAGCRYTLVYFSHQSWKKAPELARLKLKNIHGFPLPSVDMVMADYGNKEDRLR
;
A
#
# COMPACT_ATOMS: atom_id res chain seq x y z
N ARG A 1 -31.87 -26.34 -4.58
CA ARG A 1 -31.21 -26.61 -3.28
C ARG A 1 -29.73 -26.29 -3.46
N VAL A 2 -29.25 -25.16 -2.94
CA VAL A 2 -27.83 -24.82 -2.89
C VAL A 2 -27.19 -25.69 -1.82
N LYS A 3 -26.34 -26.64 -2.20
CA LYS A 3 -25.56 -27.43 -1.24
C LYS A 3 -24.65 -26.49 -0.44
N LYS A 4 -24.82 -26.41 0.88
CA LYS A 4 -23.85 -25.75 1.78
C LYS A 4 -22.51 -26.48 1.64
N ARG A 5 -21.49 -25.78 1.14
CA ARG A 5 -20.13 -26.30 1.00
C ARG A 5 -19.46 -26.40 2.36
N SER A 6 -18.61 -27.37 2.55
CA SER A 6 -17.90 -27.55 3.80
C SER A 6 -16.78 -26.50 3.92
N LYS A 7 -16.50 -26.05 5.16
CA LYS A 7 -15.41 -25.12 5.45
C LYS A 7 -13.99 -25.67 5.15
N LYS A 8 -13.90 -26.93 4.70
CA LYS A 8 -12.65 -27.64 4.39
C LYS A 8 -12.39 -27.76 2.88
N GLU A 9 -13.05 -26.96 2.07
CA GLU A 9 -12.83 -26.94 0.62
C GLU A 9 -12.35 -25.57 0.18
N ILE A 10 -11.37 -25.55 -0.72
CA ILE A 10 -10.89 -24.34 -1.39
C ILE A 10 -11.12 -24.48 -2.90
N TYR A 11 -11.29 -23.33 -3.56
CA TYR A 11 -11.44 -23.32 -4.99
C TYR A 11 -10.07 -23.30 -5.66
N ASN A 12 -9.76 -24.35 -6.41
CA ASN A 12 -8.57 -24.41 -7.23
C ASN A 12 -8.84 -23.67 -8.56
N ILE A 13 -8.16 -22.54 -8.76
CA ILE A 13 -8.38 -21.64 -9.91
C ILE A 13 -7.94 -22.31 -11.22
N GLU A 14 -6.85 -23.07 -11.21
CA GLU A 14 -6.32 -23.73 -12.40
C GLU A 14 -7.26 -24.83 -12.89
N LYS A 15 -7.79 -25.63 -11.97
CA LYS A 15 -8.71 -26.73 -12.25
C LYS A 15 -10.17 -26.28 -12.31
N LYS A 16 -10.47 -25.02 -12.03
CA LYS A 16 -11.82 -24.43 -11.97
C LYS A 16 -12.81 -25.27 -11.13
N ARG A 17 -12.35 -25.89 -10.03
CA ARG A 17 -13.16 -26.74 -9.15
C ARG A 17 -12.81 -26.56 -7.68
N TRP A 18 -13.74 -26.97 -6.80
CA TRP A 18 -13.52 -27.01 -5.36
C TRP A 18 -12.80 -28.30 -4.97
N GLU A 19 -11.73 -28.19 -4.20
CA GLU A 19 -10.93 -29.32 -3.71
C GLU A 19 -10.97 -29.38 -2.18
N LYS A 20 -10.93 -30.58 -1.62
CA LYS A 20 -10.85 -30.78 -0.18
C LYS A 20 -9.48 -30.36 0.32
N ILE A 21 -9.45 -29.63 1.43
CA ILE A 21 -8.22 -29.33 2.15
C ILE A 21 -7.79 -30.61 2.86
N GLY A 22 -6.59 -31.11 2.57
CA GLY A 22 -6.01 -32.27 3.23
C GLY A 22 -5.86 -32.09 4.75
N PRO A 23 -5.57 -33.16 5.49
CA PRO A 23 -5.57 -33.14 6.96
C PRO A 23 -4.57 -32.18 7.60
N ALA A 24 -3.59 -31.68 6.88
CA ALA A 24 -2.60 -30.71 7.37
C ALA A 24 -2.98 -29.24 7.14
N GLY A 25 -4.09 -28.94 6.42
CA GLY A 25 -4.47 -27.56 6.12
C GLY A 25 -3.43 -26.77 5.31
N LEU A 26 -2.36 -27.43 4.93
CA LEU A 26 -1.28 -26.91 4.12
C LEU A 26 -1.63 -27.23 2.67
N LEU A 27 -1.89 -26.18 1.87
CA LEU A 27 -1.56 -26.30 0.45
C LEU A 27 -0.07 -26.66 0.42
N GLU A 28 0.27 -27.76 -0.19
CA GLU A 28 1.64 -27.95 -0.69
C GLU A 28 1.99 -26.65 -1.40
N PRO A 29 3.07 -25.98 -1.02
CA PRO A 29 3.45 -24.75 -1.70
C PRO A 29 3.60 -25.12 -3.17
N THR A 30 2.73 -24.58 -4.02
CA THR A 30 3.00 -24.53 -5.44
C THR A 30 4.31 -23.79 -5.53
N TYR A 31 5.36 -24.53 -5.81
CA TYR A 31 6.72 -24.05 -5.85
C TYR A 31 6.80 -22.86 -6.78
N PHE A 32 6.99 -21.68 -6.20
CA PHE A 32 7.62 -20.60 -6.93
C PHE A 32 9.01 -21.11 -7.30
N GLN A 33 9.24 -21.33 -8.57
CA GLN A 33 10.58 -21.62 -9.03
C GLN A 33 11.44 -20.39 -8.71
N PRO A 34 12.74 -20.57 -8.38
CA PRO A 34 13.63 -19.44 -8.11
C PRO A 34 13.67 -18.40 -9.23
N GLU A 35 13.42 -18.81 -10.47
CA GLU A 35 13.27 -17.94 -11.64
C GLU A 35 12.01 -17.05 -11.62
N ASP A 36 10.98 -17.38 -10.82
CA ASP A 36 9.78 -16.57 -10.61
C ASP A 36 9.99 -15.49 -9.55
N LEU A 37 11.13 -15.47 -8.87
CA LEU A 37 11.50 -14.38 -7.98
C LEU A 37 11.80 -13.15 -8.84
N PRO A 38 11.06 -12.04 -8.63
CA PRO A 38 11.34 -10.83 -9.38
C PRO A 38 12.79 -10.44 -9.18
N MET A 39 13.51 -10.19 -10.29
CA MET A 39 14.87 -9.66 -10.23
C MET A 39 14.90 -8.45 -9.30
N VAL A 40 15.72 -8.50 -8.28
CA VAL A 40 16.00 -7.34 -7.43
C VAL A 40 16.69 -6.33 -8.36
N ALA A 41 15.97 -5.30 -8.74
CA ALA A 41 16.56 -4.19 -9.46
C ALA A 41 17.69 -3.64 -8.57
N THR A 42 18.91 -3.67 -9.07
CA THR A 42 20.09 -3.19 -8.33
C THR A 42 20.00 -1.68 -8.08
N GLU A 43 19.26 -0.96 -8.92
CA GLU A 43 18.97 0.47 -8.77
C GLU A 43 17.59 0.79 -9.35
N VAL A 44 16.77 1.50 -8.59
CA VAL A 44 15.42 1.92 -8.99
C VAL A 44 15.41 3.42 -9.22
N SER A 45 15.21 3.84 -10.47
CA SER A 45 15.07 5.24 -10.84
C SER A 45 13.61 5.71 -10.78
N GLU A 46 13.40 7.02 -10.64
CA GLU A 46 12.07 7.63 -10.74
C GLU A 46 11.41 7.35 -12.09
N ALA A 47 12.20 7.35 -13.16
CA ALA A 47 11.72 7.03 -14.50
C ALA A 47 11.17 5.60 -14.60
N SER A 48 11.83 4.62 -13.95
CA SER A 48 11.35 3.24 -13.92
C SER A 48 10.06 3.10 -13.10
N VAL A 49 9.93 3.86 -12.01
CA VAL A 49 8.69 3.91 -11.21
C VAL A 49 7.55 4.51 -12.03
N LEU A 50 7.78 5.66 -12.70
CA LEU A 50 6.76 6.29 -13.53
C LEU A 50 6.31 5.38 -14.67
N ALA A 51 7.24 4.78 -15.40
CA ALA A 51 6.92 3.84 -16.49
C ALA A 51 6.06 2.66 -16.00
N ALA A 52 6.36 2.10 -14.82
CA ALA A 52 5.56 1.04 -14.22
C ALA A 52 4.16 1.52 -13.82
N LEU A 53 4.03 2.75 -13.29
CA LEU A 53 2.74 3.34 -12.91
C LEU A 53 1.85 3.66 -14.14
N GLU A 54 2.45 4.01 -15.26
CA GLU A 54 1.75 4.30 -16.51
C GLU A 54 1.22 3.04 -17.18
N THR A 55 1.95 1.94 -17.07
CA THR A 55 1.60 0.66 -17.71
C THR A 55 0.64 -0.20 -16.88
N VAL A 56 0.64 -0.04 -15.56
CA VAL A 56 -0.20 -0.87 -14.69
C VAL A 56 -1.66 -0.41 -14.70
N SER A 57 -2.59 -1.37 -14.71
CA SER A 57 -4.01 -1.08 -14.51
C SER A 57 -4.29 -0.77 -13.03
N ILE A 58 -4.55 0.51 -12.72
CA ILE A 58 -4.97 0.97 -11.38
C ILE A 58 -6.50 1.00 -11.37
N PRO A 59 -7.16 0.28 -10.44
CA PRO A 59 -8.62 0.22 -10.39
C PRO A 59 -9.25 1.56 -9.97
N LYS A 60 -10.48 1.80 -10.41
CA LYS A 60 -11.29 2.89 -9.87
C LYS A 60 -11.50 2.71 -8.37
N THR A 61 -11.41 3.80 -7.62
CA THR A 61 -11.64 3.76 -6.18
C THR A 61 -12.94 4.48 -5.80
N LEU A 62 -13.64 3.92 -4.81
CA LEU A 62 -14.87 4.48 -4.25
C LEU A 62 -14.63 5.21 -2.91
N ARG A 63 -13.37 5.53 -2.57
CA ARG A 63 -13.08 6.25 -1.32
C ARG A 63 -13.84 7.57 -1.26
N LEU A 64 -14.45 7.83 -0.10
CA LEU A 64 -15.33 8.98 0.12
C LEU A 64 -14.58 10.28 0.43
N ASN A 65 -13.30 10.20 0.82
CA ASN A 65 -12.48 11.35 1.18
C ASN A 65 -11.94 12.15 -0.03
N THR A 66 -12.74 12.29 -1.07
CA THR A 66 -12.35 13.04 -2.27
C THR A 66 -13.27 14.20 -2.54
N LYS A 67 -12.69 15.36 -2.83
CA LYS A 67 -13.39 16.47 -3.47
C LYS A 67 -13.53 16.15 -4.96
N LEU A 68 -14.66 15.66 -5.39
CA LEU A 68 -14.85 15.42 -6.81
C LEU A 68 -16.10 16.07 -7.31
N HIS A 69 -15.93 16.78 -8.43
CA HIS A 69 -16.99 16.88 -9.41
C HIS A 69 -17.28 15.45 -9.91
N ALA A 70 -18.54 15.05 -9.95
CA ALA A 70 -19.00 13.68 -10.23
C ALA A 70 -18.49 13.08 -11.57
N LYS A 71 -17.75 13.83 -12.38
CA LYS A 71 -17.23 13.44 -13.69
C LYS A 71 -15.77 12.93 -13.65
N ASP A 72 -15.02 13.21 -12.57
CA ASP A 72 -13.59 12.88 -12.53
C ASP A 72 -13.38 11.46 -12.04
N GLN A 73 -12.67 10.68 -12.84
CA GLN A 73 -12.35 9.31 -12.50
C GLN A 73 -11.11 9.28 -11.62
N LYS A 74 -11.28 8.82 -10.40
CA LYS A 74 -10.20 8.59 -9.44
C LYS A 74 -9.83 7.12 -9.37
N TYR A 75 -8.54 6.86 -9.32
CA TYR A 75 -8.01 5.50 -9.28
C TYR A 75 -7.11 5.35 -8.07
N GLY A 76 -7.12 4.17 -7.48
CA GLY A 76 -6.24 3.88 -6.35
C GLY A 76 -6.28 2.43 -5.93
N MET A 77 -5.16 1.98 -5.38
CA MET A 77 -5.02 0.65 -4.79
C MET A 77 -4.03 0.71 -3.64
N CYS A 78 -4.19 -0.17 -2.68
CA CYS A 78 -3.22 -0.34 -1.60
C CYS A 78 -2.43 -1.63 -1.82
N LEU A 79 -1.11 -1.53 -1.83
CA LEU A 79 -0.17 -2.65 -1.80
C LEU A 79 0.30 -2.87 -0.36
N GLY A 80 0.67 -4.09 -0.02
CA GLY A 80 1.11 -4.45 1.34
C GLY A 80 -0.03 -4.90 2.25
N ALA A 81 0.06 -4.55 3.51
CA ALA A 81 -0.91 -4.93 4.53
C ALA A 81 -2.18 -4.08 4.45
N ILE A 82 -3.33 -4.73 4.49
CA ILE A 82 -4.63 -4.08 4.60
C ILE A 82 -5.45 -4.74 5.72
N LYS A 83 -6.27 -3.96 6.40
CA LYS A 83 -7.31 -4.48 7.28
C LYS A 83 -8.59 -4.71 6.50
N THR A 84 -9.12 -5.91 6.53
CA THR A 84 -10.38 -6.27 5.88
C THR A 84 -11.40 -6.63 6.95
N TYR A 85 -12.61 -6.09 6.83
CA TYR A 85 -13.70 -6.40 7.74
C TYR A 85 -13.96 -7.93 7.76
N GLY A 86 -14.06 -8.51 8.95
CA GLY A 86 -14.25 -9.95 9.17
C GLY A 86 -13.02 -10.85 8.95
N TYR A 87 -11.95 -10.35 8.30
CA TYR A 87 -10.77 -11.17 7.97
C TYR A 87 -9.47 -10.69 8.64
N GLY A 88 -9.50 -9.58 9.37
CA GLY A 88 -8.31 -9.02 10.01
C GLY A 88 -7.32 -8.39 9.03
N VAL A 89 -6.04 -8.43 9.39
CA VAL A 89 -4.94 -7.90 8.57
C VAL A 89 -4.38 -8.97 7.66
N ARG A 90 -4.22 -8.64 6.38
CA ARG A 90 -3.69 -9.55 5.36
C ARG A 90 -2.99 -8.79 4.23
N SER A 91 -2.24 -9.48 3.39
CA SER A 91 -1.75 -8.92 2.11
C SER A 91 -2.93 -8.55 1.21
N SER A 92 -2.86 -7.39 0.60
CA SER A 92 -3.89 -6.96 -0.36
C SER A 92 -3.86 -7.83 -1.62
N MET A 93 -5.02 -7.97 -2.26
CA MET A 93 -5.09 -8.65 -3.57
C MET A 93 -4.27 -7.93 -4.64
N ALA A 94 -4.15 -6.60 -4.53
CA ALA A 94 -3.32 -5.82 -5.45
C ALA A 94 -1.84 -6.20 -5.33
N THR A 95 -1.34 -6.49 -4.12
CA THR A 95 0.02 -6.99 -3.87
C THR A 95 0.26 -8.32 -4.57
N VAL A 96 -0.65 -9.26 -4.36
CA VAL A 96 -0.53 -10.62 -4.91
C VAL A 96 -0.62 -10.63 -6.44
N SER A 97 -1.50 -9.83 -7.01
CA SER A 97 -1.71 -9.77 -8.47
C SER A 97 -0.69 -8.90 -9.22
N ARG A 98 0.14 -8.12 -8.51
CA ARG A 98 1.15 -7.20 -9.08
C ARG A 98 2.47 -7.29 -8.33
N PRO A 99 3.11 -8.48 -8.28
CA PRO A 99 4.31 -8.68 -7.49
C PRO A 99 5.48 -7.81 -7.96
N ASN A 100 5.67 -7.68 -9.28
CA ASN A 100 6.77 -6.88 -9.85
C ASN A 100 6.62 -5.39 -9.52
N LEU A 101 5.41 -4.81 -9.66
CA LEU A 101 5.15 -3.44 -9.24
C LEU A 101 5.38 -3.28 -7.74
N THR A 102 4.87 -4.20 -6.93
CA THR A 102 5.03 -4.15 -5.47
C THR A 102 6.51 -4.11 -5.09
N ASN A 103 7.31 -5.01 -5.64
CA ASN A 103 8.74 -5.10 -5.35
C ASN A 103 9.49 -3.84 -5.84
N LEU A 104 9.18 -3.34 -7.03
CA LEU A 104 9.76 -2.10 -7.56
C LEU A 104 9.53 -0.93 -6.59
N LEU A 105 8.27 -0.72 -6.16
CA LEU A 105 7.93 0.38 -5.28
C LEU A 105 8.51 0.22 -3.87
N VAL A 106 8.59 -1.01 -3.36
CA VAL A 106 9.27 -1.31 -2.09
C VAL A 106 10.76 -1.00 -2.20
N CYS A 107 11.43 -1.43 -3.27
CA CYS A 107 12.85 -1.16 -3.51
C CYS A 107 13.13 0.33 -3.64
N TYR A 108 12.30 1.07 -4.36
CA TYR A 108 12.41 2.53 -4.51
C TYR A 108 12.49 3.23 -3.14
N MET A 109 11.54 2.95 -2.24
CA MET A 109 11.53 3.59 -0.92
C MET A 109 12.68 3.11 -0.02
N LYS A 110 13.03 1.81 -0.07
CA LYS A 110 14.18 1.28 0.68
C LYS A 110 15.51 1.91 0.24
N GLN A 111 15.66 2.19 -1.04
CA GLN A 111 16.84 2.88 -1.58
C GLN A 111 16.90 4.34 -1.11
N ALA A 112 15.78 5.05 -1.17
CA ALA A 112 15.69 6.45 -0.79
C ALA A 112 15.71 6.69 0.73
N LYS A 113 15.12 5.76 1.51
CA LYS A 113 14.97 5.83 2.97
C LYS A 113 15.23 4.46 3.60
N PRO A 114 16.50 4.00 3.73
CA PRO A 114 16.84 2.64 4.18
C PRO A 114 16.29 2.27 5.56
N ASP A 115 16.23 3.23 6.47
CA ASP A 115 15.79 3.00 7.85
C ASP A 115 14.28 3.07 8.03
N PHE A 116 13.56 3.57 7.02
CA PHE A 116 12.11 3.69 7.10
C PHE A 116 11.42 2.33 7.01
N LYS A 117 10.58 2.04 8.01
CA LYS A 117 9.77 0.81 8.10
C LYS A 117 8.32 1.11 7.76
N PHE A 118 7.75 0.31 6.86
CA PHE A 118 6.37 0.47 6.43
C PHE A 118 5.72 -0.87 6.10
N THR A 119 4.39 -0.89 6.18
CA THR A 119 3.59 -2.10 5.91
C THR A 119 2.79 -2.00 4.63
N SER A 120 2.62 -0.79 4.12
CA SER A 120 1.62 -0.51 3.08
C SER A 120 2.06 0.64 2.17
N ILE A 121 1.65 0.57 0.91
CA ILE A 121 1.86 1.62 -0.09
C ILE A 121 0.49 1.93 -0.71
N GLN A 122 -0.03 3.14 -0.53
CA GLN A 122 -1.19 3.60 -1.26
C GLN A 122 -0.74 4.19 -2.59
N VAL A 123 -1.15 3.56 -3.68
CA VAL A 123 -0.96 4.05 -5.05
C VAL A 123 -2.22 4.80 -5.47
N ASN A 124 -2.09 6.04 -5.92
CA ASN A 124 -3.19 6.84 -6.42
C ASN A 124 -2.86 7.38 -7.82
N LYS A 125 -3.89 7.51 -8.66
CA LYS A 125 -3.82 8.21 -9.95
C LYS A 125 -4.95 9.21 -10.03
N ASN A 126 -4.62 10.46 -10.34
CA ASN A 126 -5.55 11.58 -10.47
C ASN A 126 -6.50 11.70 -9.26
N TYR A 127 -5.93 11.61 -8.06
CA TYR A 127 -6.67 11.55 -6.80
C TYR A 127 -6.55 12.88 -6.07
N LEU A 128 -7.64 13.66 -6.04
CA LEU A 128 -7.76 14.90 -5.30
C LEU A 128 -8.44 14.60 -3.95
N SER A 129 -7.66 14.44 -2.88
CA SER A 129 -8.21 14.18 -1.56
C SER A 129 -8.80 15.44 -0.93
N ALA A 130 -9.99 15.31 -0.35
CA ALA A 130 -10.55 16.33 0.54
C ALA A 130 -9.73 16.37 1.84
N LEU A 131 -9.97 17.41 2.64
CA LEU A 131 -9.40 17.49 3.99
C LEU A 131 -9.83 16.28 4.82
N HIS A 132 -8.87 15.53 5.35
CA HIS A 132 -9.10 14.31 6.14
C HIS A 132 -7.90 13.98 7.01
N VAL A 133 -8.07 12.98 7.86
CA VAL A 133 -7.00 12.34 8.64
C VAL A 133 -7.00 10.84 8.37
N ASP A 134 -5.83 10.24 8.32
CA ASP A 134 -5.64 8.79 8.20
C ASP A 134 -5.46 8.17 9.60
N SER A 135 -6.54 8.13 10.36
CA SER A 135 -6.55 7.72 11.80
C SER A 135 -6.05 6.29 12.07
N ASN A 136 -5.86 5.49 11.01
CA ASN A 136 -5.34 4.13 11.12
C ASN A 136 -3.83 4.03 10.81
N ASN A 137 -3.16 5.13 10.52
CA ASN A 137 -1.73 5.14 10.31
C ASN A 137 -0.99 5.20 11.65
N MET A 138 0.18 4.62 11.66
CA MET A 138 1.07 4.54 12.79
C MET A 138 2.43 5.06 12.38
N GLY A 139 2.92 6.05 13.12
CA GLY A 139 4.17 6.70 12.82
C GLY A 139 4.15 7.60 11.57
N PRO A 140 5.34 8.01 11.10
CA PRO A 140 5.47 8.87 9.94
C PRO A 140 4.99 8.15 8.67
N SER A 141 4.56 8.94 7.72
CA SER A 141 4.28 8.53 6.35
C SER A 141 5.15 9.32 5.39
N PHE A 142 5.53 8.72 4.26
CA PHE A 142 6.21 9.43 3.19
C PHE A 142 5.33 9.45 1.96
N ILE A 143 5.24 10.62 1.32
CA ILE A 143 4.53 10.78 0.04
C ILE A 143 5.49 11.27 -1.03
N VAL A 144 5.31 10.76 -2.24
CA VAL A 144 6.00 11.21 -3.44
C VAL A 144 5.06 11.21 -4.63
N GLY A 145 5.17 12.20 -5.50
CA GLY A 145 4.37 12.35 -6.72
C GLY A 145 5.19 12.09 -7.97
N PHE A 146 4.52 11.59 -9.01
CA PHE A 146 5.09 11.30 -10.32
C PHE A 146 4.13 11.72 -11.43
N GLY A 147 4.66 11.97 -12.62
CA GLY A 147 3.89 12.26 -13.80
C GLY A 147 4.02 13.71 -14.28
N ASN A 148 3.28 14.02 -15.34
CA ASN A 148 3.28 15.36 -15.91
C ASN A 148 2.03 16.11 -15.41
N TYR A 149 2.20 16.93 -14.38
CA TYR A 149 1.14 17.72 -13.76
C TYR A 149 1.67 19.02 -13.15
N ILE A 150 0.79 19.99 -12.94
CA ILE A 150 1.06 21.27 -12.31
C ILE A 150 0.13 21.44 -11.12
N GLY A 151 0.61 21.96 -10.00
CA GLY A 151 -0.10 22.05 -8.73
C GLY A 151 -0.10 20.68 -8.02
N GLY A 152 -1.11 20.40 -7.21
CA GLY A 152 -1.25 19.11 -6.54
C GLY A 152 -0.32 18.92 -5.33
N GLU A 153 0.11 20.01 -4.73
CA GLU A 153 0.81 19.99 -3.46
C GLU A 153 -0.05 19.28 -2.40
N VAL A 154 0.61 18.70 -1.43
CA VAL A 154 -0.06 18.20 -0.23
C VAL A 154 -0.04 19.30 0.83
N TRP A 155 -1.21 19.76 1.21
CA TRP A 155 -1.36 20.66 2.35
C TRP A 155 -1.55 19.85 3.63
N GLN A 156 -0.78 20.18 4.66
CA GLN A 156 -0.92 19.60 6.00
C GLN A 156 -1.00 20.72 7.03
N GLN A 157 -1.89 20.59 7.99
CA GLN A 157 -2.02 21.54 9.10
C GLN A 157 -0.68 21.64 9.85
N GLY A 158 -0.23 22.87 10.09
CA GLY A 158 1.04 23.18 10.74
C GLY A 158 2.26 23.16 9.82
N LEU A 159 2.20 22.49 8.65
CA LEU A 159 3.31 22.45 7.70
C LEU A 159 3.05 23.31 6.45
N GLY A 160 1.78 23.52 6.08
CA GLY A 160 1.40 24.22 4.86
C GLY A 160 1.40 23.34 3.62
N ALA A 161 1.55 23.94 2.44
CA ALA A 161 1.59 23.27 1.15
C ALA A 161 3.02 22.77 0.83
N CYS A 162 3.14 21.47 0.54
CA CYS A 162 4.40 20.81 0.21
C CYS A 162 4.34 20.26 -1.21
N ASP A 163 5.29 20.68 -2.05
CA ASP A 163 5.47 20.10 -3.37
C ASP A 163 6.04 18.68 -3.26
N VAL A 164 5.31 17.74 -3.83
CA VAL A 164 5.66 16.30 -3.81
C VAL A 164 6.08 15.77 -5.18
N ASN A 165 6.14 16.61 -6.22
CA ASN A 165 6.50 16.19 -7.57
C ASN A 165 7.99 15.84 -7.65
N GLY A 166 8.31 14.54 -7.78
CA GLY A 166 9.67 14.02 -7.70
C GLY A 166 10.36 14.20 -6.33
N LYS A 167 9.61 14.56 -5.28
CA LYS A 167 10.12 14.80 -3.95
C LYS A 167 9.47 13.90 -2.91
N ILE A 168 10.28 13.19 -2.14
CA ILE A 168 9.81 12.40 -1.00
C ILE A 168 9.64 13.33 0.20
N VAL A 169 8.39 13.55 0.58
CA VAL A 169 8.02 14.45 1.69
C VAL A 169 7.55 13.61 2.87
N ASP A 170 8.08 13.92 4.05
CA ASP A 170 7.60 13.38 5.34
C ASP A 170 6.27 14.03 5.72
N MET A 171 5.30 13.23 6.12
CA MET A 171 4.01 13.72 6.58
C MET A 171 3.44 12.84 7.69
N ASP A 172 2.69 13.43 8.59
CA ASP A 172 1.90 12.68 9.56
C ASP A 172 0.45 12.54 9.05
N GLY A 173 0.08 11.33 8.63
CA GLY A 173 -1.29 11.04 8.19
C GLY A 173 -2.37 11.25 9.26
N ASN A 174 -1.99 11.33 10.55
CA ASN A 174 -2.93 11.60 11.64
C ASN A 174 -3.23 13.09 11.83
N ILE A 175 -2.51 13.98 11.12
CA ILE A 175 -2.77 15.42 11.09
C ILE A 175 -3.67 15.72 9.88
N PRO A 176 -4.62 16.68 9.98
CA PRO A 176 -5.46 17.08 8.86
C PRO A 176 -4.65 17.46 7.63
N HIS A 177 -4.92 16.81 6.51
CA HIS A 177 -4.23 17.04 5.26
C HIS A 177 -5.16 16.89 4.05
N ALA A 178 -4.78 17.49 2.93
CA ALA A 178 -5.53 17.48 1.68
C ALA A 178 -4.59 17.57 0.47
N THR A 179 -5.09 17.20 -0.70
CA THR A 179 -4.43 17.51 -1.96
C THR A 179 -4.95 18.85 -2.48
N LEU A 180 -4.07 19.75 -2.88
CA LEU A 180 -4.45 20.99 -3.56
C LEU A 180 -4.80 20.70 -5.03
N PRO A 181 -5.55 21.59 -5.70
CA PRO A 181 -5.93 21.42 -7.09
C PRO A 181 -4.70 21.21 -7.99
N PHE A 182 -4.87 20.37 -9.02
CA PHE A 182 -3.84 20.10 -10.02
C PHE A 182 -4.45 19.94 -11.42
N ALA A 183 -3.60 20.07 -12.42
CA ALA A 183 -3.92 19.77 -13.82
C ALA A 183 -2.86 18.83 -14.40
N GLY A 184 -3.29 17.88 -15.22
CA GLY A 184 -2.40 16.87 -15.82
C GLY A 184 -2.59 15.47 -15.26
N CYS A 185 -1.64 14.58 -15.55
CA CYS A 185 -1.65 13.20 -15.08
C CYS A 185 -0.75 13.06 -13.84
N ARG A 186 -1.36 12.83 -12.69
CA ARG A 186 -0.69 12.79 -11.40
C ARG A 186 -0.80 11.41 -10.76
N TYR A 187 0.34 10.82 -10.44
CA TYR A 187 0.43 9.64 -9.58
C TYR A 187 0.99 10.05 -8.23
N THR A 188 0.55 9.42 -7.15
CA THR A 188 1.18 9.53 -5.83
C THR A 188 1.32 8.17 -5.18
N LEU A 189 2.46 8.01 -4.50
CA LEU A 189 2.74 6.89 -3.63
C LEU A 189 2.78 7.40 -2.19
N VAL A 190 1.97 6.82 -1.33
CA VAL A 190 2.00 7.09 0.11
C VAL A 190 2.45 5.83 0.83
N TYR A 191 3.58 5.90 1.48
CA TYR A 191 4.18 4.81 2.26
C TYR A 191 3.85 5.01 3.73
N PHE A 192 3.26 4.01 4.36
CA PHE A 192 2.79 4.12 5.74
C PHE A 192 2.74 2.77 6.44
N SER A 193 2.63 2.81 7.77
CA SER A 193 2.35 1.62 8.57
C SER A 193 0.93 1.66 9.14
N HIS A 194 0.19 0.55 8.98
CA HIS A 194 -1.17 0.42 9.49
C HIS A 194 -1.14 -0.01 10.96
N GLN A 195 -1.82 0.72 11.87
CA GLN A 195 -1.82 0.43 13.31
C GLN A 195 -2.25 -1.00 13.70
N SER A 196 -3.10 -1.63 12.88
CA SER A 196 -3.49 -3.03 13.11
C SER A 196 -2.44 -4.04 12.68
N TRP A 197 -1.29 -3.60 12.15
CA TRP A 197 -0.19 -4.46 11.71
C TRP A 197 0.21 -5.51 12.75
N LYS A 198 0.26 -5.14 14.04
CA LYS A 198 0.57 -6.05 15.15
C LYS A 198 -0.33 -7.30 15.19
N LYS A 199 -1.57 -7.17 14.72
CA LYS A 199 -2.57 -8.24 14.68
C LYS A 199 -2.49 -9.08 13.40
N ALA A 200 -1.53 -8.79 12.51
CA ALA A 200 -1.37 -9.57 11.29
C ALA A 200 -0.91 -10.99 11.64
N PRO A 201 -1.52 -12.02 11.04
CA PRO A 201 -1.03 -13.39 11.17
C PRO A 201 0.43 -13.50 10.75
N GLU A 202 1.19 -14.36 11.41
CA GLU A 202 2.61 -14.55 11.13
C GLU A 202 2.87 -14.87 9.66
N LEU A 203 2.09 -15.77 9.08
CA LEU A 203 2.20 -16.12 7.66
C LEU A 203 2.05 -14.89 6.73
N ALA A 204 1.13 -13.96 7.06
CA ALA A 204 0.96 -12.73 6.29
C ALA A 204 2.20 -11.83 6.40
N ARG A 205 2.80 -11.73 7.59
CA ARG A 205 4.03 -10.99 7.83
C ARG A 205 5.20 -11.59 7.06
N LEU A 206 5.37 -12.90 7.13
CA LEU A 206 6.44 -13.62 6.41
C LEU A 206 6.30 -13.44 4.90
N LYS A 207 5.10 -13.54 4.33
CA LYS A 207 4.86 -13.31 2.89
C LYS A 207 5.23 -11.88 2.48
N LEU A 208 4.78 -10.88 3.21
CA LEU A 208 5.13 -9.48 2.91
C LEU A 208 6.63 -9.24 2.97
N LYS A 209 7.31 -9.79 3.98
CA LYS A 209 8.76 -9.64 4.16
C LYS A 209 9.55 -10.40 3.10
N ASN A 210 9.29 -11.70 2.94
CA ASN A 210 10.17 -12.60 2.19
C ASN A 210 9.85 -12.63 0.69
N ILE A 211 8.57 -12.44 0.30
CA ILE A 211 8.16 -12.45 -1.11
C ILE A 211 8.17 -11.05 -1.69
N HIS A 212 7.70 -10.05 -0.93
CA HIS A 212 7.53 -8.70 -1.44
C HIS A 212 8.54 -7.69 -0.89
N GLY A 213 9.48 -8.13 -0.04
CA GLY A 213 10.60 -7.32 0.43
C GLY A 213 10.25 -6.15 1.35
N PHE A 214 9.03 -6.06 1.88
CA PHE A 214 8.62 -4.98 2.77
C PHE A 214 9.53 -4.88 3.99
N PRO A 215 10.07 -3.69 4.32
CA PRO A 215 10.85 -3.44 5.52
C PRO A 215 9.93 -3.25 6.72
N LEU A 216 9.32 -4.35 7.16
CA LEU A 216 8.27 -4.29 8.17
C LEU A 216 8.78 -3.79 9.52
N PRO A 217 8.02 -2.95 10.26
CA PRO A 217 8.35 -2.60 11.63
C PRO A 217 8.33 -3.86 12.51
N SER A 218 9.15 -3.90 13.57
CA SER A 218 9.05 -4.98 14.55
C SER A 218 7.71 -4.90 15.28
N VAL A 219 7.20 -6.04 15.73
CA VAL A 219 5.92 -6.08 16.46
C VAL A 219 6.05 -5.34 17.79
N ASP A 220 7.25 -5.29 18.35
CA ASP A 220 7.56 -4.70 19.65
C ASP A 220 7.93 -3.20 19.58
N MET A 221 8.54 -2.73 18.49
CA MET A 221 8.95 -1.33 18.28
C MET A 221 7.80 -0.32 18.22
N VAL A 222 6.62 -0.77 18.05
CA VAL A 222 5.49 0.01 17.55
C VAL A 222 4.92 1.04 18.55
N MET A 223 5.30 1.00 19.83
CA MET A 223 4.76 1.94 20.84
C MET A 223 5.80 2.88 21.47
N ALA A 224 7.07 2.55 21.38
CA ALA A 224 8.11 3.35 22.04
C ALA A 224 8.63 4.51 21.17
N ASP A 225 8.72 4.31 19.83
CA ASP A 225 9.43 5.26 18.95
C ASP A 225 8.56 6.39 18.38
N TYR A 226 7.24 6.34 18.55
CA TYR A 226 6.35 7.27 17.85
C TYR A 226 5.60 8.26 18.74
N GLY A 227 6.02 8.48 19.99
CA GLY A 227 5.42 9.45 20.91
C GLY A 227 3.91 9.29 21.12
N ASN A 228 3.39 9.79 22.22
CA ASN A 228 1.95 9.82 22.45
C ASN A 228 1.27 10.71 21.39
N LYS A 229 0.10 10.29 20.92
CA LYS A 229 -0.73 11.03 19.95
C LYS A 229 -1.02 12.47 20.41
N GLU A 230 -1.00 12.70 21.72
CA GLU A 230 -1.23 14.01 22.36
C GLU A 230 -0.01 14.95 22.22
N ASP A 231 1.22 14.42 22.14
CA ASP A 231 2.43 15.24 22.01
C ASP A 231 2.64 15.78 20.59
N ARG A 232 1.92 15.25 19.60
CA ARG A 232 1.98 15.68 18.20
C ARG A 232 0.95 16.74 17.83
N LEU A 233 0.04 17.06 18.73
CA LEU A 233 -1.01 18.07 18.55
C LEU A 233 -0.67 19.41 19.22
N ARG A 234 0.50 19.51 19.85
CA ARG A 234 1.07 20.75 20.41
C ARG A 234 2.08 21.33 19.46
#